data_cbbab33d52ea64e1145212066008bb88
#
_entry.id   cbbab33d52ea64e1145212066008bb88
#
_cell.length_a   1.000
_cell.length_b   1.000
_cell.length_c   1.000
_cell.angle_alpha   90.00
_cell.angle_beta   90.00
_cell.angle_gamma   90.00
#
_symmetry.space_group_name_H-M   'P 1'
#
loop_
_entity.id
_entity.type
_entity.pdbx_description
1 polymer ?
#
loop_
_entity_poly.entity_id
_entity_poly.type
_entity_poly.pdbx_seq_one_letter_code
_entity_poly.pdbx_strand_id
1 'polypeptide(L)'
;MTLAALGFAPSTADPSLFLRTDATLPPFYVLVYVDDLVFATADTEALAHVKSELQKRHTCTDLAELTSYLGLRITRDRAQRTISLTQSHMVQQVLQRFDFTYSSPQSTPLPTGHSLSAPPLDESVEPSGPYPELVGCLVYLMTCTRPDLTYHLSLLACYVAPGRHRKVHWDAAKRVLRYLCSTSGMGLVLGGRPRVVLTGHADASWVDDLATQWSSHGYTFSLGSGSVSWRSTRSSSVLSSSCEAEIYAGAMAAQELRWLT
;
A
#
# COMPACT_ATOMS: atom_id res chain seq x y z
N MET A 1 -26.85 12.80 12.42
CA MET A 1 -25.43 12.48 12.31
C MET A 1 -24.63 13.72 12.72
N THR A 2 -23.68 13.60 13.66
CA THR A 2 -23.05 14.77 14.32
C THR A 2 -22.23 15.64 13.36
N LEU A 3 -21.49 15.04 12.41
CA LEU A 3 -20.65 15.80 11.46
C LEU A 3 -21.49 16.65 10.49
N ALA A 4 -22.65 16.17 10.04
CA ALA A 4 -23.55 16.97 9.20
C ALA A 4 -24.07 18.21 9.93
N ALA A 5 -24.37 18.12 11.24
CA ALA A 5 -24.78 19.26 12.04
C ALA A 5 -23.63 20.28 12.27
N LEU A 6 -22.39 19.87 12.04
CA LEU A 6 -21.19 20.72 12.11
C LEU A 6 -20.76 21.27 10.74
N GLY A 7 -21.58 21.10 9.70
CA GLY A 7 -21.30 21.62 8.37
C GLY A 7 -20.39 20.77 7.50
N PHE A 8 -20.36 19.44 7.72
CA PHE A 8 -19.60 18.52 6.90
C PHE A 8 -20.52 17.59 6.10
N ALA A 9 -20.13 17.29 4.87
CA ALA A 9 -20.79 16.30 4.03
C ALA A 9 -19.78 15.21 3.60
N PRO A 10 -20.21 13.95 3.40
CA PRO A 10 -19.35 12.91 2.88
C PRO A 10 -18.94 13.22 1.44
N SER A 11 -17.69 12.86 1.09
CA SER A 11 -17.20 12.92 -0.28
C SER A 11 -17.96 11.92 -1.16
N THR A 12 -18.13 12.25 -2.43
CA THR A 12 -18.68 11.32 -3.43
C THR A 12 -17.68 10.22 -3.80
N ALA A 13 -16.38 10.47 -3.64
CA ALA A 13 -15.33 9.50 -3.94
C ALA A 13 -15.11 8.48 -2.82
N ASP A 14 -15.24 8.93 -1.55
CA ASP A 14 -15.08 8.07 -0.36
C ASP A 14 -16.05 8.55 0.74
N PRO A 15 -17.07 7.75 1.10
CA PRO A 15 -18.04 8.12 2.13
C PRO A 15 -17.44 8.23 3.53
N SER A 16 -16.23 7.71 3.76
CA SER A 16 -15.49 7.85 5.02
C SER A 16 -14.79 9.21 5.15
N LEU A 17 -14.60 9.92 4.03
CA LEU A 17 -14.02 11.26 3.98
C LEU A 17 -15.11 12.31 3.97
N PHE A 18 -15.13 13.15 5.01
CA PHE A 18 -16.05 14.27 5.12
C PHE A 18 -15.34 15.58 4.81
N LEU A 19 -16.03 16.43 4.07
CA LEU A 19 -15.54 17.74 3.61
C LEU A 19 -16.40 18.83 4.23
N ARG A 20 -15.80 19.97 4.61
CA ARG A 20 -16.54 21.18 4.96
C ARG A 20 -17.37 21.63 3.76
N THR A 21 -18.64 21.90 3.96
CA THR A 21 -19.60 22.28 2.88
C THR A 21 -19.45 23.72 2.44
N ASP A 22 -18.98 24.61 3.32
CA ASP A 22 -18.74 26.02 2.99
C ASP A 22 -17.40 26.20 2.28
N ALA A 23 -17.45 26.34 0.96
CA ALA A 23 -16.27 26.53 0.12
C ALA A 23 -15.61 27.92 0.24
N THR A 24 -16.23 28.88 0.95
CA THR A 24 -15.64 30.20 1.21
C THR A 24 -14.63 30.19 2.34
N LEU A 25 -14.68 29.14 3.17
CA LEU A 25 -13.77 28.91 4.30
C LEU A 25 -12.59 28.00 3.87
N PRO A 26 -11.47 28.04 4.63
CA PRO A 26 -10.36 27.14 4.37
C PRO A 26 -10.79 25.67 4.36
N PRO A 27 -10.20 24.80 3.48
CA PRO A 27 -10.50 23.40 3.43
C PRO A 27 -10.39 22.72 4.79
N PHE A 28 -11.36 21.87 5.11
CA PHE A 28 -11.34 21.07 6.32
C PHE A 28 -11.85 19.67 6.00
N TYR A 29 -10.99 18.69 6.22
CA TYR A 29 -11.22 17.29 5.96
C TYR A 29 -11.33 16.53 7.27
N VAL A 30 -12.30 15.60 7.35
CA VAL A 30 -12.45 14.68 8.48
C VAL A 30 -12.53 13.27 7.90
N LEU A 31 -11.51 12.46 8.16
CA LEU A 31 -11.51 11.04 7.82
C LEU A 31 -12.06 10.27 9.02
N VAL A 32 -13.05 9.43 8.77
CA VAL A 32 -13.73 8.60 9.79
C VAL A 32 -13.39 7.14 9.53
N TYR A 33 -12.83 6.46 10.51
CA TYR A 33 -12.60 5.03 10.44
C TYR A 33 -13.02 4.35 11.75
N VAL A 34 -14.17 3.70 11.73
CA VAL A 34 -14.80 3.08 12.90
C VAL A 34 -14.92 4.08 14.05
N ASP A 35 -14.00 4.05 15.02
CA ASP A 35 -13.99 4.90 16.22
C ASP A 35 -12.97 6.05 16.10
N ASP A 36 -12.12 6.04 15.08
CA ASP A 36 -11.06 7.02 14.88
C ASP A 36 -11.48 8.16 13.97
N LEU A 37 -11.11 9.40 14.35
CA LEU A 37 -11.29 10.60 13.55
C LEU A 37 -9.94 11.28 13.29
N VAL A 38 -9.62 11.50 12.01
CA VAL A 38 -8.44 12.24 11.61
C VAL A 38 -8.86 13.57 10.98
N PHE A 39 -8.30 14.67 11.47
CA PHE A 39 -8.61 16.02 11.01
C PHE A 39 -7.45 16.60 10.21
N ALA A 40 -7.75 17.22 9.07
CA ALA A 40 -6.78 17.95 8.26
C ALA A 40 -7.35 19.31 7.86
N THR A 41 -6.79 20.37 8.42
CA THR A 41 -7.14 21.76 8.13
C THR A 41 -6.00 22.72 8.48
N ALA A 42 -6.00 23.90 7.88
CA ALA A 42 -5.17 25.03 8.29
C ALA A 42 -5.90 25.96 9.29
N ASP A 43 -7.21 25.77 9.46
CA ASP A 43 -8.07 26.57 10.34
C ASP A 43 -8.08 25.98 11.75
N THR A 44 -7.20 26.50 12.59
CA THR A 44 -7.01 25.99 13.97
C THR A 44 -8.18 26.35 14.88
N GLU A 45 -8.88 27.45 14.64
CA GLU A 45 -10.04 27.87 15.44
C GLU A 45 -11.23 26.94 15.15
N ALA A 46 -11.51 26.68 13.87
CA ALA A 46 -12.53 25.73 13.48
C ALA A 46 -12.22 24.31 13.98
N LEU A 47 -10.94 23.89 13.97
CA LEU A 47 -10.53 22.61 14.53
C LEU A 47 -10.87 22.52 16.02
N ALA A 48 -10.52 23.55 16.80
CA ALA A 48 -10.81 23.59 18.23
C ALA A 48 -12.33 23.55 18.50
N HIS A 49 -13.11 24.30 17.71
CA HIS A 49 -14.56 24.30 17.80
C HIS A 49 -15.17 22.91 17.53
N VAL A 50 -14.78 22.28 16.42
CA VAL A 50 -15.28 20.94 16.04
C VAL A 50 -14.93 19.90 17.10
N LYS A 51 -13.70 19.89 17.62
CA LYS A 51 -13.28 19.01 18.71
C LYS A 51 -14.14 19.21 19.97
N SER A 52 -14.37 20.45 20.36
CA SER A 52 -15.21 20.79 21.53
C SER A 52 -16.64 20.30 21.36
N GLU A 53 -17.24 20.48 20.19
CA GLU A 53 -18.62 20.04 19.91
C GLU A 53 -18.74 18.50 19.89
N LEU A 54 -17.70 17.80 19.40
CA LEU A 54 -17.64 16.34 19.45
C LEU A 54 -17.54 15.83 20.88
N GLN A 55 -16.67 16.43 21.70
CA GLN A 55 -16.49 16.05 23.11
C GLN A 55 -17.73 16.28 23.97
N LYS A 56 -18.56 17.27 23.63
CA LYS A 56 -19.87 17.48 24.31
C LYS A 56 -20.87 16.37 24.04
N ARG A 57 -20.76 15.69 22.91
CA ARG A 57 -21.75 14.71 22.43
C ARG A 57 -21.27 13.26 22.55
N HIS A 58 -19.96 13.06 22.56
CA HIS A 58 -19.33 11.74 22.57
C HIS A 58 -18.17 11.71 23.57
N THR A 59 -18.00 10.58 24.23
CA THR A 59 -16.79 10.34 25.01
C THR A 59 -15.62 10.08 24.05
N CYS A 60 -14.78 11.09 23.83
CA CYS A 60 -13.63 10.97 22.93
C CYS A 60 -12.39 11.67 23.53
N THR A 61 -11.24 11.14 23.20
CA THR A 61 -9.93 11.65 23.64
C THR A 61 -9.25 12.34 22.46
N ASP A 62 -8.76 13.57 22.67
CA ASP A 62 -7.93 14.26 21.69
C ASP A 62 -6.48 13.78 21.83
N LEU A 63 -5.97 13.10 20.81
CA LEU A 63 -4.61 12.59 20.72
C LEU A 63 -3.61 13.62 20.18
N ALA A 64 -4.01 14.87 20.02
CA ALA A 64 -3.23 15.99 19.51
C ALA A 64 -2.72 15.77 18.06
N GLU A 65 -1.40 15.83 17.83
CA GLU A 65 -0.82 15.66 16.50
C GLU A 65 -0.79 14.18 16.10
N LEU A 66 -1.17 13.90 14.84
CA LEU A 66 -1.23 12.56 14.31
C LEU A 66 0.18 11.98 14.17
N THR A 67 0.53 10.99 15.00
CA THR A 67 1.82 10.27 14.97
C THR A 67 1.69 8.81 14.60
N SER A 68 0.49 8.26 14.70
CA SER A 68 0.18 6.89 14.29
C SER A 68 -1.28 6.78 13.86
N TYR A 69 -1.55 5.94 12.85
CA TYR A 69 -2.90 5.66 12.36
C TYR A 69 -2.93 4.32 11.66
N LEU A 70 -3.84 3.43 12.06
CA LEU A 70 -4.05 2.10 11.47
C LEU A 70 -2.74 1.30 11.28
N GLY A 71 -1.87 1.28 12.29
CA GLY A 71 -0.59 0.58 12.23
C GLY A 71 0.51 1.28 11.42
N LEU A 72 0.22 2.45 10.86
CA LEU A 72 1.20 3.31 10.22
C LEU A 72 1.83 4.26 11.24
N ARG A 73 3.13 4.43 11.20
CA ARG A 73 3.82 5.52 11.89
C ARG A 73 3.86 6.72 10.95
N ILE A 74 3.46 7.86 11.47
CA ILE A 74 3.35 9.12 10.71
C ILE A 74 4.33 10.11 11.31
N THR A 75 5.21 10.64 10.47
CA THR A 75 6.15 11.71 10.85
C THR A 75 5.96 12.88 9.90
N ARG A 76 5.78 14.07 10.47
CA ARG A 76 5.56 15.29 9.71
C ARG A 76 6.75 16.23 9.86
N ASP A 77 7.35 16.62 8.75
CA ASP A 77 8.33 17.71 8.69
C ASP A 77 7.67 18.94 8.06
N ARG A 78 7.39 19.94 8.91
CA ARG A 78 6.73 21.18 8.48
C ARG A 78 7.67 22.07 7.67
N ALA A 79 8.98 22.03 7.94
CA ALA A 79 9.97 22.84 7.23
C ALA A 79 10.14 22.33 5.79
N GLN A 80 10.23 21.01 5.62
CA GLN A 80 10.29 20.36 4.30
C GLN A 80 8.92 20.16 3.65
N ARG A 81 7.83 20.41 4.38
CA ARG A 81 6.44 20.21 3.94
C ARG A 81 6.19 18.77 3.51
N THR A 82 6.74 17.80 4.25
CA THR A 82 6.61 16.37 3.98
C THR A 82 5.89 15.65 5.11
N ILE A 83 5.25 14.54 4.73
CA ILE A 83 4.70 13.54 5.63
C ILE A 83 5.30 12.20 5.24
N SER A 84 5.92 11.51 6.20
CA SER A 84 6.47 10.17 6.03
C SER A 84 5.56 9.15 6.70
N LEU A 85 5.22 8.08 5.97
CA LEU A 85 4.40 6.96 6.40
C LEU A 85 5.26 5.71 6.42
N THR A 86 5.43 5.07 7.58
CA THR A 86 6.24 3.86 7.71
C THR A 86 5.52 2.80 8.52
N GLN A 87 5.89 1.54 8.31
CA GLN A 87 5.45 0.38 9.09
C GLN A 87 6.64 -0.34 9.74
N SER A 88 7.69 0.39 10.11
CA SER A 88 8.92 -0.18 10.67
C SER A 88 8.68 -1.11 11.86
N HIS A 89 7.71 -0.78 12.73
CA HIS A 89 7.33 -1.64 13.85
C HIS A 89 6.72 -2.96 13.36
N MET A 90 5.80 -2.91 12.40
CA MET A 90 5.20 -4.10 11.80
C MET A 90 6.25 -4.97 11.11
N VAL A 91 7.18 -4.37 10.38
CA VAL A 91 8.31 -5.10 9.78
C VAL A 91 9.10 -5.86 10.84
N GLN A 92 9.44 -5.20 11.96
CA GLN A 92 10.16 -5.84 13.07
C GLN A 92 9.36 -7.00 13.68
N GLN A 93 8.05 -6.83 13.88
CA GLN A 93 7.18 -7.91 14.38
C GLN A 93 7.16 -9.10 13.42
N VAL A 94 7.06 -8.87 12.11
CA VAL A 94 7.08 -9.93 11.09
C VAL A 94 8.43 -10.64 11.10
N LEU A 95 9.54 -9.90 11.11
CA LEU A 95 10.89 -10.50 11.19
C LEU A 95 11.08 -11.35 12.45
N GLN A 96 10.60 -10.88 13.58
CA GLN A 96 10.66 -11.63 14.85
C GLN A 96 9.78 -12.87 14.80
N ARG A 97 8.55 -12.78 14.31
CA ARG A 97 7.59 -13.87 14.23
C ARG A 97 8.09 -15.04 13.38
N PHE A 98 8.82 -14.75 12.31
CA PHE A 98 9.36 -15.78 11.41
C PHE A 98 10.85 -16.09 11.64
N ASP A 99 11.45 -15.59 12.71
CA ASP A 99 12.85 -15.80 13.11
C ASP A 99 13.88 -15.31 12.08
N PHE A 100 13.63 -14.12 11.53
CA PHE A 100 14.52 -13.49 10.55
C PHE A 100 15.21 -12.22 11.04
N THR A 101 15.12 -11.87 12.32
CA THR A 101 15.67 -10.63 12.89
C THR A 101 17.17 -10.45 12.62
N TYR A 102 17.93 -11.53 12.64
CA TYR A 102 19.40 -11.52 12.46
C TYR A 102 19.85 -12.20 11.17
N SER A 103 18.96 -12.35 10.20
CA SER A 103 19.30 -12.98 8.94
C SER A 103 20.12 -12.07 8.02
N SER A 104 20.98 -12.66 7.20
CA SER A 104 21.80 -11.91 6.23
C SER A 104 20.89 -11.15 5.25
N PRO A 105 21.06 -9.81 5.14
CA PRO A 105 20.21 -8.98 4.31
C PRO A 105 20.38 -9.27 2.81
N GLN A 106 19.35 -8.92 2.04
CA GLN A 106 19.36 -8.98 0.58
C GLN A 106 19.05 -7.59 0.02
N SER A 107 19.67 -7.28 -1.13
CA SER A 107 19.50 -5.97 -1.80
C SER A 107 18.23 -5.88 -2.63
N THR A 108 17.62 -7.01 -3.00
CA THR A 108 16.40 -7.09 -3.81
C THR A 108 15.43 -8.11 -3.23
N PRO A 109 14.10 -7.90 -3.33
CA PRO A 109 13.12 -8.85 -2.84
C PRO A 109 13.22 -10.23 -3.50
N LEU A 110 13.36 -10.26 -4.82
CA LEU A 110 13.67 -11.46 -5.60
C LEU A 110 14.80 -11.17 -6.60
N PRO A 111 15.58 -12.18 -7.04
CA PRO A 111 16.58 -12.01 -8.08
C PRO A 111 15.91 -11.70 -9.43
N THR A 112 16.62 -10.99 -10.29
CA THR A 112 16.20 -10.79 -11.69
C THR A 112 16.10 -12.13 -12.41
N GLY A 113 15.05 -12.33 -13.20
CA GLY A 113 14.83 -13.56 -13.97
C GLY A 113 14.43 -14.77 -13.13
N HIS A 114 14.08 -14.58 -11.85
CA HIS A 114 13.63 -15.67 -11.00
C HIS A 114 12.24 -16.14 -11.44
N SER A 115 12.14 -17.40 -11.85
CA SER A 115 10.86 -18.04 -12.14
C SER A 115 10.30 -18.69 -10.88
N LEU A 116 9.05 -18.39 -10.56
CA LEU A 116 8.26 -19.06 -9.52
C LEU A 116 7.36 -20.13 -10.12
N SER A 117 7.56 -20.50 -11.40
CA SER A 117 6.85 -21.59 -12.03
C SER A 117 6.91 -22.84 -11.15
N ALA A 118 5.77 -23.42 -10.86
CA ALA A 118 5.71 -24.59 -10.02
C ALA A 118 6.57 -25.71 -10.65
N PRO A 119 7.50 -26.31 -9.91
CA PRO A 119 8.18 -27.50 -10.37
C PRO A 119 7.16 -28.61 -10.64
N PRO A 120 7.51 -29.64 -11.44
CA PRO A 120 6.66 -30.77 -11.73
C PRO A 120 6.00 -31.33 -10.44
N LEU A 121 4.80 -31.87 -10.56
CA LEU A 121 3.96 -32.38 -9.47
C LEU A 121 4.62 -33.45 -8.57
N ASP A 122 5.81 -33.90 -8.93
CA ASP A 122 6.58 -34.98 -8.26
C ASP A 122 7.54 -34.49 -7.16
N GLU A 123 7.67 -33.17 -6.93
CA GLU A 123 8.36 -32.71 -5.74
C GLU A 123 7.47 -32.92 -4.53
N SER A 124 7.96 -33.74 -3.59
CA SER A 124 7.35 -33.92 -2.29
C SER A 124 6.94 -32.56 -1.72
N VAL A 125 5.68 -32.43 -1.34
CA VAL A 125 5.18 -31.25 -0.62
C VAL A 125 5.79 -31.29 0.76
N GLU A 126 7.05 -30.88 0.90
CA GLU A 126 7.62 -30.60 2.22
C GLU A 126 6.77 -29.49 2.86
N PRO A 127 6.44 -29.62 4.15
CA PRO A 127 5.75 -28.57 4.88
C PRO A 127 6.62 -27.31 4.86
N SER A 128 6.30 -26.42 3.94
CA SER A 128 7.03 -25.18 3.67
C SER A 128 6.60 -24.07 4.62
N GLY A 129 6.61 -24.35 5.93
CA GLY A 129 6.26 -23.38 6.95
C GLY A 129 4.86 -22.73 6.77
N PRO A 130 4.53 -21.70 7.54
CA PRO A 130 3.25 -20.99 7.46
C PRO A 130 3.23 -19.98 6.27
N TYR A 131 3.37 -20.48 5.05
CA TYR A 131 3.46 -19.68 3.83
C TYR A 131 2.29 -18.69 3.64
N PRO A 132 1.00 -19.10 3.74
CA PRO A 132 -0.12 -18.18 3.58
C PRO A 132 -0.10 -17.04 4.61
N GLU A 133 0.29 -17.35 5.83
CA GLU A 133 0.40 -16.38 6.91
C GLU A 133 1.51 -15.36 6.65
N LEU A 134 2.69 -15.82 6.22
CA LEU A 134 3.79 -14.94 5.86
C LEU A 134 3.41 -14.02 4.70
N VAL A 135 2.88 -14.58 3.61
CA VAL A 135 2.46 -13.79 2.44
C VAL A 135 1.38 -12.78 2.84
N GLY A 136 0.42 -13.14 3.70
CA GLY A 136 -0.58 -12.21 4.22
C GLY A 136 0.03 -11.01 4.95
N CYS A 137 1.01 -11.24 5.84
CA CYS A 137 1.73 -10.17 6.52
C CYS A 137 2.48 -9.26 5.53
N LEU A 138 3.15 -9.84 4.54
CA LEU A 138 3.90 -9.11 3.53
C LEU A 138 2.98 -8.29 2.60
N VAL A 139 1.83 -8.84 2.21
CA VAL A 139 0.82 -8.13 1.41
C VAL A 139 0.29 -6.91 2.15
N TYR A 140 0.09 -6.99 3.46
CA TYR A 140 -0.32 -5.83 4.25
C TYR A 140 0.73 -4.71 4.21
N LEU A 141 2.03 -5.03 4.34
CA LEU A 141 3.11 -4.05 4.18
C LEU A 141 3.12 -3.43 2.78
N MET A 142 3.01 -4.26 1.75
CA MET A 142 2.96 -3.85 0.35
C MET A 142 1.80 -2.86 0.08
N THR A 143 0.62 -3.17 0.58
CA THR A 143 -0.59 -2.38 0.33
C THR A 143 -0.54 -1.01 1.00
N CYS A 144 0.13 -0.90 2.16
CA CYS A 144 0.10 0.33 2.94
C CYS A 144 1.29 1.27 2.66
N THR A 145 2.53 0.76 2.64
CA THR A 145 3.72 1.64 2.62
C THR A 145 4.88 1.13 1.77
N ARG A 146 4.80 -0.08 1.19
CA ARG A 146 5.92 -0.72 0.50
C ARG A 146 5.58 -1.09 -0.95
N PRO A 147 5.37 -0.08 -1.84
CA PRO A 147 5.12 -0.32 -3.27
C PRO A 147 6.24 -1.11 -3.96
N ASP A 148 7.45 -1.04 -3.47
CA ASP A 148 8.62 -1.79 -3.95
C ASP A 148 8.46 -3.32 -3.88
N LEU A 149 7.56 -3.82 -3.05
CA LEU A 149 7.26 -5.25 -2.92
C LEU A 149 6.15 -5.73 -3.88
N THR A 150 5.46 -4.82 -4.56
CA THR A 150 4.18 -5.10 -5.23
C THR A 150 4.28 -6.20 -6.28
N TYR A 151 5.24 -6.10 -7.19
CA TYR A 151 5.45 -7.12 -8.23
C TYR A 151 5.74 -8.49 -7.62
N HIS A 152 6.68 -8.55 -6.69
CA HIS A 152 7.14 -9.80 -6.10
C HIS A 152 6.05 -10.49 -5.27
N LEU A 153 5.27 -9.73 -4.53
CA LEU A 153 4.18 -10.28 -3.71
C LEU A 153 2.96 -10.64 -4.55
N SER A 154 2.70 -9.96 -5.66
CA SER A 154 1.66 -10.38 -6.59
C SER A 154 1.95 -11.78 -7.17
N LEU A 155 3.20 -12.10 -7.46
CA LEU A 155 3.61 -13.43 -7.88
C LEU A 155 3.46 -14.48 -6.77
N LEU A 156 3.96 -14.18 -5.56
CA LEU A 156 3.87 -15.11 -4.42
C LEU A 156 2.41 -15.37 -4.01
N ALA A 157 1.55 -14.36 -4.07
CA ALA A 157 0.14 -14.49 -3.73
C ALA A 157 -0.62 -15.51 -4.60
N CYS A 158 -0.17 -15.77 -5.84
CA CYS A 158 -0.76 -16.78 -6.71
C CYS A 158 -0.68 -18.20 -6.14
N TYR A 159 0.23 -18.44 -5.19
CA TYR A 159 0.50 -19.77 -4.62
C TYR A 159 0.01 -19.93 -3.18
N VAL A 160 -0.80 -19.00 -2.67
CA VAL A 160 -1.31 -19.03 -1.28
C VAL A 160 -2.34 -20.12 -1.05
N ALA A 161 -3.09 -20.52 -2.10
CA ALA A 161 -4.09 -21.56 -1.97
C ALA A 161 -3.49 -22.90 -1.48
N PRO A 162 -4.22 -23.67 -0.67
CA PRO A 162 -3.74 -24.94 -0.13
C PRO A 162 -3.20 -25.88 -1.22
N GLY A 163 -2.04 -26.48 -0.99
CA GLY A 163 -1.41 -27.42 -1.92
C GLY A 163 -0.74 -26.80 -3.16
N ARG A 164 -0.79 -25.45 -3.32
CA ARG A 164 -0.16 -24.79 -4.48
C ARG A 164 1.27 -24.34 -4.25
N HIS A 165 1.63 -23.98 -3.03
CA HIS A 165 3.00 -23.56 -2.71
C HIS A 165 3.93 -24.75 -2.53
N ARG A 166 5.19 -24.57 -2.88
CA ARG A 166 6.29 -25.53 -2.80
C ARG A 166 7.46 -24.85 -2.09
N LYS A 167 8.54 -25.60 -1.85
CA LYS A 167 9.77 -25.10 -1.23
C LYS A 167 10.30 -23.83 -1.92
N VAL A 168 10.25 -23.76 -3.25
CA VAL A 168 10.71 -22.59 -4.03
C VAL A 168 9.95 -21.30 -3.65
N HIS A 169 8.63 -21.39 -3.45
CA HIS A 169 7.80 -20.26 -3.05
C HIS A 169 8.10 -19.82 -1.61
N TRP A 170 8.31 -20.80 -0.71
CA TRP A 170 8.72 -20.52 0.67
C TRP A 170 10.10 -19.85 0.73
N ASP A 171 11.07 -20.34 -0.03
CA ASP A 171 12.40 -19.75 -0.09
C ASP A 171 12.39 -18.34 -0.69
N ALA A 172 11.54 -18.10 -1.69
CA ALA A 172 11.31 -16.78 -2.24
C ALA A 172 10.68 -15.82 -1.20
N ALA A 173 9.67 -16.25 -0.46
CA ALA A 173 9.07 -15.45 0.61
C ALA A 173 10.09 -15.13 1.74
N LYS A 174 10.94 -16.10 2.13
CA LYS A 174 12.03 -15.87 3.07
C LYS A 174 13.05 -14.86 2.55
N ARG A 175 13.29 -14.82 1.23
CA ARG A 175 14.16 -13.80 0.64
C ARG A 175 13.58 -12.40 0.78
N VAL A 176 12.25 -12.24 0.65
CA VAL A 176 11.59 -10.95 0.94
C VAL A 176 11.82 -10.54 2.40
N LEU A 177 11.75 -11.46 3.37
CA LEU A 177 12.10 -11.15 4.76
C LEU A 177 13.54 -10.64 4.90
N ARG A 178 14.50 -11.25 4.21
CA ARG A 178 15.89 -10.78 4.23
C ARG A 178 16.07 -9.39 3.59
N TYR A 179 15.29 -9.08 2.57
CA TYR A 179 15.23 -7.73 2.01
C TYR A 179 14.65 -6.73 3.01
N LEU A 180 13.61 -7.09 3.75
CA LEU A 180 13.03 -6.26 4.79
C LEU A 180 14.00 -5.97 5.96
N CYS A 181 14.95 -6.89 6.26
CA CYS A 181 15.97 -6.65 7.30
C CYS A 181 16.79 -5.38 7.01
N SER A 182 17.19 -5.16 5.76
CA SER A 182 17.98 -3.98 5.35
C SER A 182 17.14 -2.76 5.04
N THR A 183 15.83 -2.93 4.87
CA THR A 183 14.91 -1.88 4.41
C THR A 183 13.75 -1.61 5.38
N SER A 184 13.90 -2.00 6.65
CA SER A 184 12.83 -1.90 7.67
C SER A 184 12.34 -0.48 7.93
N GLY A 185 13.18 0.53 7.70
CA GLY A 185 12.83 1.94 7.83
C GLY A 185 12.23 2.57 6.56
N MET A 186 12.18 1.84 5.44
CA MET A 186 11.60 2.38 4.21
C MET A 186 10.08 2.53 4.30
N GLY A 187 9.57 3.55 3.63
CA GLY A 187 8.14 3.85 3.55
C GLY A 187 7.86 4.93 2.51
N LEU A 188 6.68 5.53 2.59
CA LEU A 188 6.26 6.59 1.68
C LEU A 188 6.65 7.95 2.25
N VAL A 189 7.09 8.85 1.37
CA VAL A 189 7.30 10.27 1.69
C VAL A 189 6.44 11.10 0.76
N LEU A 190 5.45 11.79 1.30
CA LEU A 190 4.51 12.61 0.55
C LEU A 190 4.81 14.09 0.76
N GLY A 191 4.62 14.92 -0.28
CA GLY A 191 4.86 16.38 -0.21
C GLY A 191 6.27 16.79 -0.66
N GLY A 192 6.83 17.85 -0.08
CA GLY A 192 8.19 18.34 -0.37
C GLY A 192 8.38 19.06 -1.70
N ARG A 193 7.39 19.07 -2.58
CA ARG A 193 7.42 19.78 -3.87
C ARG A 193 6.56 21.04 -3.81
N PRO A 194 6.98 22.14 -4.45
CA PRO A 194 6.19 23.37 -4.43
C PRO A 194 4.86 23.23 -5.19
N ARG A 195 4.80 22.34 -6.16
CA ARG A 195 3.59 22.04 -6.93
C ARG A 195 3.26 20.55 -6.80
N VAL A 196 2.05 20.28 -6.39
CA VAL A 196 1.51 18.91 -6.33
C VAL A 196 0.95 18.56 -7.71
N VAL A 197 1.59 17.61 -8.37
CA VAL A 197 1.18 17.10 -9.68
C VAL A 197 0.99 15.60 -9.56
N LEU A 198 -0.16 15.11 -10.04
CA LEU A 198 -0.40 13.68 -10.18
C LEU A 198 0.35 13.19 -11.43
N THR A 199 1.23 12.21 -11.25
CA THR A 199 1.97 11.56 -12.32
C THR A 199 1.74 10.06 -12.27
N GLY A 200 1.50 9.44 -13.42
CA GLY A 200 1.25 8.00 -13.55
C GLY A 200 2.28 7.35 -14.47
N HIS A 201 2.65 6.13 -14.14
CA HIS A 201 3.47 5.25 -14.97
C HIS A 201 2.77 3.90 -15.07
N ALA A 202 2.74 3.31 -16.24
CA ALA A 202 2.26 1.96 -16.49
C ALA A 202 3.31 1.21 -17.30
N ASP A 203 3.41 -0.09 -17.07
CA ASP A 203 4.39 -0.96 -17.74
C ASP A 203 3.87 -2.40 -17.77
N ALA A 204 4.32 -3.17 -18.75
CA ALA A 204 3.98 -4.58 -18.88
C ALA A 204 5.23 -5.44 -19.12
N SER A 205 5.23 -6.66 -18.57
CA SER A 205 6.18 -7.69 -18.91
C SER A 205 5.45 -8.80 -19.66
N TRP A 206 5.69 -8.87 -20.98
CA TRP A 206 5.03 -9.85 -21.83
C TRP A 206 5.62 -11.24 -21.61
N VAL A 207 4.74 -12.24 -21.34
CA VAL A 207 5.10 -13.65 -21.13
C VAL A 207 6.24 -13.81 -20.08
N ASP A 208 6.13 -13.15 -18.96
CA ASP A 208 7.10 -13.27 -17.85
C ASP A 208 6.91 -14.57 -17.04
N ASP A 209 5.77 -15.25 -17.17
CA ASP A 209 5.57 -16.61 -16.69
C ASP A 209 5.55 -17.60 -17.86
N LEU A 210 6.69 -18.23 -18.11
CA LEU A 210 6.85 -19.18 -19.21
C LEU A 210 5.96 -20.42 -19.10
N ALA A 211 5.54 -20.80 -17.89
CA ALA A 211 4.69 -21.98 -17.68
C ALA A 211 3.23 -21.74 -18.09
N THR A 212 2.71 -20.56 -17.83
CA THR A 212 1.33 -20.18 -18.16
C THR A 212 1.23 -19.29 -19.38
N GLN A 213 2.34 -18.76 -19.85
CA GLN A 213 2.44 -17.75 -20.91
C GLN A 213 1.65 -16.45 -20.58
N TRP A 214 1.41 -16.21 -19.30
CA TRP A 214 0.75 -14.98 -18.86
C TRP A 214 1.76 -13.83 -18.74
N SER A 215 1.25 -12.64 -18.91
CA SER A 215 1.98 -11.39 -18.79
C SER A 215 1.67 -10.72 -17.45
N SER A 216 2.62 -10.01 -16.90
CA SER A 216 2.40 -9.13 -15.74
C SER A 216 2.27 -7.69 -16.18
N HIS A 217 1.42 -6.93 -15.54
CA HIS A 217 1.26 -5.51 -15.74
C HIS A 217 1.08 -4.79 -14.42
N GLY A 218 1.50 -3.55 -14.43
CA GLY A 218 1.42 -2.71 -13.27
C GLY A 218 1.31 -1.23 -13.60
N TYR A 219 0.93 -0.49 -12.58
CA TYR A 219 0.97 0.95 -12.61
C TYR A 219 1.42 1.50 -11.25
N THR A 220 1.90 2.73 -11.27
CA THR A 220 2.11 3.53 -10.07
C THR A 220 1.68 4.97 -10.35
N PHE A 221 0.93 5.55 -9.43
CA PHE A 221 0.60 6.97 -9.41
C PHE A 221 1.24 7.64 -8.21
N SER A 222 1.86 8.78 -8.45
CA SER A 222 2.52 9.59 -7.43
C SER A 222 1.89 10.97 -7.37
N LEU A 223 1.70 11.48 -6.17
CA LEU A 223 1.24 12.83 -5.90
C LEU A 223 2.37 13.63 -5.27
N GLY A 224 2.99 14.51 -6.06
CA GLY A 224 4.22 15.18 -5.64
C GLY A 224 5.43 14.26 -5.61
N SER A 225 5.92 13.89 -4.43
CA SER A 225 7.14 13.07 -4.26
C SER A 225 6.88 11.60 -4.00
N GLY A 226 5.66 11.21 -3.58
CA GLY A 226 5.36 9.86 -3.11
C GLY A 226 4.25 9.18 -3.88
N SER A 227 4.33 7.84 -3.96
CA SER A 227 3.27 7.03 -4.54
C SER A 227 2.02 7.06 -3.66
N VAL A 228 0.85 7.20 -4.31
CA VAL A 228 -0.47 7.22 -3.67
C VAL A 228 -1.37 6.08 -4.13
N SER A 229 -1.08 5.50 -5.30
CA SER A 229 -1.74 4.29 -5.79
C SER A 229 -0.74 3.47 -6.61
N TRP A 230 -0.77 2.15 -6.44
CA TRP A 230 0.07 1.22 -7.17
C TRP A 230 -0.57 -0.16 -7.24
N ARG A 231 -0.28 -0.86 -8.31
CA ARG A 231 -0.75 -2.23 -8.51
C ARG A 231 0.19 -3.00 -9.40
N SER A 232 0.35 -4.29 -9.13
CA SER A 232 0.87 -5.26 -10.07
C SER A 232 -0.07 -6.46 -10.09
N THR A 233 -0.38 -6.92 -11.28
CA THR A 233 -1.28 -8.08 -11.46
C THR A 233 -0.86 -8.86 -12.69
N ARG A 234 -1.29 -10.11 -12.76
CA ARG A 234 -1.11 -10.98 -13.91
C ARG A 234 -2.29 -10.85 -14.86
N SER A 235 -2.08 -11.00 -16.16
CA SER A 235 -3.17 -11.09 -17.15
C SER A 235 -4.10 -12.25 -16.83
N SER A 236 -5.35 -12.12 -17.21
CA SER A 236 -6.34 -13.21 -17.11
C SER A 236 -6.35 -14.12 -18.34
N SER A 237 -5.60 -13.77 -19.37
CA SER A 237 -5.48 -14.49 -20.65
C SER A 237 -4.08 -14.34 -21.21
N VAL A 238 -3.72 -15.20 -22.14
CA VAL A 238 -2.49 -15.08 -22.93
C VAL A 238 -2.65 -13.91 -23.90
N LEU A 239 -1.69 -13.00 -23.88
CA LEU A 239 -1.66 -11.84 -24.77
C LEU A 239 -0.81 -12.15 -26.01
N SER A 240 -1.26 -11.69 -27.18
CA SER A 240 -0.68 -12.08 -28.46
C SER A 240 0.64 -11.34 -28.80
N SER A 241 0.91 -10.23 -28.11
CA SER A 241 2.12 -9.44 -28.35
C SER A 241 2.48 -8.56 -27.15
N SER A 242 3.73 -8.09 -27.13
CA SER A 242 4.18 -7.09 -26.13
C SER A 242 3.38 -5.78 -26.26
N CYS A 243 3.01 -5.38 -27.48
CA CYS A 243 2.17 -4.19 -27.70
C CYS A 243 0.80 -4.33 -27.06
N GLU A 244 0.15 -5.49 -27.17
CA GLU A 244 -1.13 -5.75 -26.50
C GLU A 244 -0.97 -5.70 -24.98
N ALA A 245 0.12 -6.24 -24.42
CA ALA A 245 0.40 -6.18 -23.00
C ALA A 245 0.54 -4.74 -22.49
N GLU A 246 1.26 -3.88 -23.23
CA GLU A 246 1.42 -2.46 -22.90
C GLU A 246 0.09 -1.69 -22.97
N ILE A 247 -0.73 -1.96 -23.99
CA ILE A 247 -2.08 -1.36 -24.10
C ILE A 247 -2.95 -1.77 -22.91
N TYR A 248 -2.86 -3.03 -22.50
CA TYR A 248 -3.61 -3.53 -21.35
C TYR A 248 -3.17 -2.85 -20.03
N ALA A 249 -1.87 -2.70 -19.80
CA ALA A 249 -1.32 -1.96 -18.66
C ALA A 249 -1.79 -0.49 -18.66
N GLY A 250 -1.74 0.16 -19.81
CA GLY A 250 -2.22 1.53 -20.01
C GLY A 250 -3.72 1.67 -19.72
N ALA A 251 -4.53 0.72 -20.17
CA ALA A 251 -5.98 0.71 -19.92
C ALA A 251 -6.30 0.57 -18.41
N MET A 252 -5.59 -0.31 -17.70
CA MET A 252 -5.71 -0.44 -16.24
C MET A 252 -5.33 0.86 -15.52
N ALA A 253 -4.22 1.48 -15.90
CA ALA A 253 -3.79 2.74 -15.34
C ALA A 253 -4.79 3.87 -15.62
N ALA A 254 -5.39 3.91 -16.81
CA ALA A 254 -6.41 4.89 -17.15
C ALA A 254 -7.70 4.74 -16.30
N GLN A 255 -8.08 3.52 -15.94
CA GLN A 255 -9.20 3.30 -15.02
C GLN A 255 -8.91 3.86 -13.63
N GLU A 256 -7.71 3.61 -13.11
CA GLU A 256 -7.28 4.16 -11.82
C GLU A 256 -7.18 5.68 -11.85
N LEU A 257 -6.64 6.25 -12.93
CA LEU A 257 -6.55 7.70 -13.10
C LEU A 257 -7.93 8.37 -13.01
N ARG A 258 -8.96 7.76 -13.62
CA ARG A 258 -10.34 8.29 -13.54
C ARG A 258 -10.91 8.31 -12.13
N TRP A 259 -10.44 7.43 -11.25
CA TRP A 259 -10.84 7.44 -9.86
C TRP A 259 -10.05 8.49 -9.05
N LEU A 260 -8.78 8.72 -9.41
CA LEU A 260 -7.91 9.69 -8.73
C LEU A 260 -8.20 11.16 -9.12
N THR A 261 -8.96 11.42 -10.17
CA THR A 261 -9.31 12.76 -10.70
C THR A 261 -10.79 13.06 -10.56
#